data_30fe2e0aca750eee754131282a26f08b
#
_entry.id   30fe2e0aca750eee754131282a26f08b
#
_cell.length_a   1.000
_cell.length_b   1.000
_cell.length_c   1.000
_cell.angle_alpha   90.00
_cell.angle_beta   90.00
_cell.angle_gamma   90.00
#
_symmetry.space_group_name_H-M   'P 1'
#
loop_
_entity.id
_entity.type
_entity.pdbx_description
1 polymer ?
#
loop_
_entity_poly.entity_id
_entity_poly.type
_entity_poly.pdbx_seq_one_letter_code
_entity_poly.pdbx_strand_id
1 'polypeptide(L)'
;MSLSIGIVGLPNVGKSTLFNALTKNNVLAANYPFATIEPNVGVVGVPDERLAKLAQIFNSEKLLPAALSFVDIAGIVKGASEGAGLGNKFLANIRETDAICQVIRVFTDGDVVHVDGRIDPGSDMETINTELALADLQTIEKALPRLEKEARINKETAPVVEAVKQAEAHLQSGKPLSSSGLDLELLRDLHLLTAKPFLYGCNVDAAELGDDELRSKLSALVAPAEAIFLDAKTEAELAELSDEDALELLQSIGLKEPGLATLARVGFSVLGLQTYLTAGPKEARAWTIHKGDTAPMAAGVIHTDFQKGFIKAEIVGYDDLMACGSMADAKAKGKVRMEGKEYVMADGDVVEFRFNV
;
A
#
# COMPACT_ATOMS: atom_id res chain seq x y z
N MET A 1 0.66 -1.91 -14.34
CA MET A 1 -0.57 -2.08 -13.52
C MET A 1 -0.39 -1.22 -12.28
N SER A 2 -1.42 -0.50 -11.85
CA SER A 2 -1.34 0.25 -10.58
C SER A 2 -1.33 -0.74 -9.43
N LEU A 3 -0.39 -0.59 -8.49
CA LEU A 3 -0.32 -1.40 -7.28
C LEU A 3 -1.55 -1.16 -6.43
N SER A 4 -2.09 -2.22 -5.84
CA SER A 4 -3.35 -2.17 -5.12
C SER A 4 -3.29 -2.87 -3.76
N ILE A 5 -4.04 -2.33 -2.81
CA ILE A 5 -4.22 -2.90 -1.48
C ILE A 5 -5.67 -3.37 -1.35
N GLY A 6 -5.86 -4.64 -1.05
CA GLY A 6 -7.18 -5.20 -0.77
C GLY A 6 -7.62 -4.88 0.66
N ILE A 7 -8.77 -4.20 0.81
CA ILE A 7 -9.36 -3.95 2.12
C ILE A 7 -10.23 -5.14 2.49
N VAL A 8 -9.88 -5.82 3.56
CA VAL A 8 -10.60 -6.96 4.10
C VAL A 8 -11.06 -6.71 5.53
N GLY A 9 -12.06 -7.42 6.00
CA GLY A 9 -12.54 -7.31 7.39
C GLY A 9 -13.79 -8.13 7.59
N LEU A 10 -14.11 -8.43 8.85
CA LEU A 10 -15.38 -9.05 9.23
C LEU A 10 -16.55 -8.10 8.93
N PRO A 11 -17.78 -8.60 8.85
CA PRO A 11 -18.95 -7.73 8.74
C PRO A 11 -19.01 -6.72 9.91
N ASN A 12 -19.49 -5.51 9.62
CA ASN A 12 -19.74 -4.45 10.60
C ASN A 12 -18.50 -3.89 11.33
N VAL A 13 -17.31 -4.04 10.76
CA VAL A 13 -16.06 -3.43 11.29
C VAL A 13 -15.83 -1.98 10.79
N GLY A 14 -16.75 -1.43 9.99
CA GLY A 14 -16.61 -0.10 9.39
C GLY A 14 -15.94 -0.08 8.01
N LYS A 15 -15.67 -1.26 7.41
CA LYS A 15 -14.99 -1.39 6.12
C LYS A 15 -15.66 -0.59 5.00
N SER A 16 -16.99 -0.68 4.84
CA SER A 16 -17.71 0.05 3.79
C SER A 16 -17.72 1.57 4.05
N THR A 17 -17.79 2.00 5.30
CA THR A 17 -17.70 3.43 5.67
C THR A 17 -16.32 3.98 5.29
N LEU A 18 -15.26 3.26 5.65
CA LEU A 18 -13.90 3.59 5.29
C LEU A 18 -13.70 3.63 3.77
N PHE A 19 -14.21 2.63 3.05
CA PHE A 19 -14.10 2.59 1.58
C PHE A 19 -14.87 3.74 0.91
N ASN A 20 -16.04 4.10 1.42
CA ASN A 20 -16.79 5.26 0.92
C ASN A 20 -16.02 6.56 1.14
N ALA A 21 -15.35 6.74 2.28
CA ALA A 21 -14.47 7.89 2.52
C ALA A 21 -13.30 7.92 1.53
N LEU A 22 -12.68 6.77 1.25
CA LEU A 22 -11.62 6.64 0.24
C LEU A 22 -12.11 7.04 -1.16
N THR A 23 -13.32 6.62 -1.56
CA THR A 23 -13.85 6.87 -2.90
C THR A 23 -14.35 8.30 -3.09
N LYS A 24 -14.81 8.98 -2.03
CA LYS A 24 -15.19 10.41 -2.09
C LYS A 24 -13.97 11.31 -2.32
N ASN A 25 -12.81 10.93 -1.82
CA ASN A 25 -11.55 11.63 -2.07
C ASN A 25 -11.01 11.41 -3.51
N ASN A 26 -11.74 10.72 -4.38
CA ASN A 26 -11.38 10.41 -5.78
C ASN A 26 -11.31 11.63 -6.73
N VAL A 27 -11.42 12.86 -6.25
CA VAL A 27 -11.18 14.09 -7.06
C VAL A 27 -9.77 14.04 -7.69
N LEU A 28 -8.83 13.32 -7.08
CA LEU A 28 -7.51 13.08 -7.64
C LEU A 28 -7.52 12.09 -8.81
N ALA A 29 -8.43 11.10 -8.84
CA ALA A 29 -8.47 10.10 -9.91
C ALA A 29 -8.73 10.72 -11.31
N ALA A 30 -9.50 11.80 -11.38
CA ALA A 30 -9.75 12.53 -12.62
C ALA A 30 -8.50 13.19 -13.23
N ASN A 31 -7.45 13.41 -12.43
CA ASN A 31 -6.20 14.04 -12.85
C ASN A 31 -5.11 13.02 -13.24
N TYR A 32 -5.35 11.73 -13.01
CA TYR A 32 -4.41 10.66 -13.42
C TYR A 32 -4.81 10.15 -14.81
N PRO A 33 -3.98 10.38 -15.84
CA PRO A 33 -4.17 9.71 -17.13
C PRO A 33 -4.08 8.21 -16.91
N PHE A 34 -5.14 7.46 -17.28
CA PHE A 34 -5.31 6.00 -17.10
C PHE A 34 -5.97 5.51 -15.80
N ALA A 35 -6.47 6.37 -14.90
CA ALA A 35 -7.35 5.91 -13.82
C ALA A 35 -8.71 5.53 -14.43
N THR A 36 -8.92 4.26 -14.71
CA THR A 36 -10.25 3.70 -14.96
C THR A 36 -11.02 3.71 -13.65
N ILE A 37 -12.19 4.33 -13.63
CA ILE A 37 -13.11 4.23 -12.48
C ILE A 37 -13.71 2.81 -12.54
N GLU A 38 -13.09 1.89 -11.84
CA GLU A 38 -13.64 0.55 -11.67
C GLU A 38 -14.54 0.52 -10.42
N PRO A 39 -15.67 -0.17 -10.45
CA PRO A 39 -16.48 -0.38 -9.27
C PRO A 39 -15.64 -1.09 -8.19
N ASN A 40 -15.74 -0.61 -6.95
CA ASN A 40 -14.99 -1.11 -5.79
C ASN A 40 -13.47 -0.81 -5.80
N VAL A 41 -13.01 0.17 -6.57
CA VAL A 41 -11.63 0.69 -6.51
C VAL A 41 -11.64 2.15 -6.09
N GLY A 42 -10.94 2.46 -5.00
CA GLY A 42 -10.68 3.82 -4.52
C GLY A 42 -9.22 4.21 -4.78
N VAL A 43 -8.97 5.41 -5.30
CA VAL A 43 -7.61 5.92 -5.53
C VAL A 43 -7.33 7.05 -4.53
N VAL A 44 -6.26 6.91 -3.75
CA VAL A 44 -5.87 7.89 -2.74
C VAL A 44 -4.51 8.47 -3.08
N GLY A 45 -4.40 9.80 -3.05
CA GLY A 45 -3.11 10.48 -3.17
C GLY A 45 -2.24 10.23 -1.94
N VAL A 46 -0.97 9.97 -2.16
CA VAL A 46 0.01 9.92 -1.07
C VAL A 46 0.48 11.35 -0.82
N PRO A 47 0.20 11.93 0.38
CA PRO A 47 0.60 13.29 0.67
C PRO A 47 2.12 13.48 0.57
N ASP A 48 2.54 14.50 -0.16
CA ASP A 48 3.96 14.83 -0.35
C ASP A 48 4.16 16.35 -0.33
N GLU A 49 4.61 16.87 0.79
CA GLU A 49 4.86 18.31 0.98
C GLU A 49 5.94 18.86 0.03
N ARG A 50 6.80 17.98 -0.51
CA ARG A 50 7.87 18.37 -1.44
C ARG A 50 7.31 18.97 -2.73
N LEU A 51 6.14 18.51 -3.18
CA LEU A 51 5.53 19.00 -4.42
C LEU A 51 5.16 20.48 -4.36
N ALA A 52 4.60 20.93 -3.24
CA ALA A 52 4.23 22.34 -3.08
C ALA A 52 5.44 23.29 -3.16
N LYS A 53 6.55 22.88 -2.55
CA LYS A 53 7.82 23.65 -2.58
C LYS A 53 8.46 23.61 -3.97
N LEU A 54 8.43 22.48 -4.66
CA LEU A 54 8.90 22.36 -6.03
C LEU A 54 8.09 23.25 -6.98
N ALA A 55 6.76 23.25 -6.83
CA ALA A 55 5.88 24.08 -7.64
C ALA A 55 6.20 25.56 -7.50
N GLN A 56 6.58 26.02 -6.32
CA GLN A 56 7.03 27.43 -6.11
C GLN A 56 8.31 27.73 -6.89
N ILE A 57 9.32 26.83 -6.89
CA ILE A 57 10.58 27.00 -7.61
C ILE A 57 10.38 27.01 -9.12
N PHE A 58 9.53 26.11 -9.64
CA PHE A 58 9.32 25.90 -11.07
C PHE A 58 8.12 26.65 -11.64
N ASN A 59 7.36 27.37 -10.79
CA ASN A 59 6.08 28.02 -11.13
C ASN A 59 5.10 27.03 -11.77
N SER A 60 4.95 25.86 -11.18
CA SER A 60 4.11 24.80 -11.69
C SER A 60 2.62 25.11 -11.47
N GLU A 61 1.80 24.89 -12.51
CA GLU A 61 0.35 25.14 -12.46
C GLU A 61 -0.40 24.05 -11.70
N LYS A 62 0.13 22.81 -11.69
CA LYS A 62 -0.54 21.64 -11.11
C LYS A 62 0.38 20.85 -10.21
N LEU A 63 -0.20 20.28 -9.14
CA LEU A 63 0.47 19.33 -8.24
C LEU A 63 -0.15 17.95 -8.44
N LEU A 64 0.68 16.96 -8.74
CA LEU A 64 0.26 15.57 -8.95
C LEU A 64 1.02 14.65 -7.99
N PRO A 65 0.46 14.32 -6.82
CA PRO A 65 1.09 13.40 -5.86
C PRO A 65 1.10 11.98 -6.43
N ALA A 66 1.92 11.10 -5.89
CA ALA A 66 1.79 9.67 -6.13
C ALA A 66 0.42 9.17 -5.65
N ALA A 67 -0.07 8.08 -6.22
CA ALA A 67 -1.36 7.54 -5.84
C ALA A 67 -1.27 6.03 -5.58
N LEU A 68 -2.14 5.56 -4.69
CA LEU A 68 -2.30 4.17 -4.33
C LEU A 68 -3.76 3.75 -4.52
N SER A 69 -3.96 2.57 -5.10
CA SER A 69 -5.30 2.01 -5.29
C SER A 69 -5.69 1.12 -4.12
N PHE A 70 -6.92 1.28 -3.64
CA PHE A 70 -7.54 0.41 -2.65
C PHE A 70 -8.72 -0.31 -3.29
N VAL A 71 -8.83 -1.62 -3.03
CA VAL A 71 -9.91 -2.46 -3.58
C VAL A 71 -10.80 -2.93 -2.44
N ASP A 72 -12.09 -2.61 -2.50
CA ASP A 72 -13.05 -3.15 -1.53
C ASP A 72 -13.31 -4.63 -1.81
N ILE A 73 -12.87 -5.46 -0.90
CA ILE A 73 -13.10 -6.90 -0.97
C ILE A 73 -14.24 -7.24 -0.01
N ALA A 74 -15.26 -7.91 -0.52
CA ALA A 74 -16.44 -8.28 0.28
C ALA A 74 -16.02 -8.97 1.59
N GLY A 75 -16.77 -8.70 2.68
CA GLY A 75 -16.43 -9.21 4.01
C GLY A 75 -16.28 -10.74 4.05
N ILE A 76 -15.28 -11.20 4.79
CA ILE A 76 -15.07 -12.62 5.05
C ILE A 76 -16.01 -13.06 6.17
N VAL A 77 -16.51 -14.27 6.06
CA VAL A 77 -17.21 -14.97 7.14
C VAL A 77 -16.48 -16.28 7.42
N LYS A 78 -16.54 -16.76 8.64
CA LYS A 78 -15.95 -18.04 9.05
C LYS A 78 -16.43 -19.17 8.14
N GLY A 79 -15.49 -20.02 7.69
CA GLY A 79 -15.77 -21.11 6.74
C GLY A 79 -15.68 -20.69 5.25
N ALA A 80 -15.15 -19.52 4.96
CA ALA A 80 -15.00 -19.04 3.58
C ALA A 80 -14.05 -19.90 2.74
N SER A 81 -13.05 -20.51 3.35
CA SER A 81 -12.08 -21.41 2.72
C SER A 81 -12.68 -22.78 2.36
N GLU A 82 -13.75 -23.22 3.05
CA GLU A 82 -14.41 -24.50 2.82
C GLU A 82 -15.64 -24.38 1.91
N GLY A 83 -16.15 -23.16 1.69
CA GLY A 83 -17.40 -22.89 0.99
C GLY A 83 -17.28 -22.85 -0.53
N ALA A 84 -18.23 -23.48 -1.23
CA ALA A 84 -18.44 -23.26 -2.66
C ALA A 84 -19.15 -21.89 -2.86
N GLY A 85 -18.56 -21.00 -3.72
CA GLY A 85 -19.24 -19.78 -4.17
C GLY A 85 -18.61 -18.49 -3.65
N LEU A 86 -19.25 -17.81 -2.69
CA LEU A 86 -18.83 -16.46 -2.25
C LEU A 86 -17.42 -16.42 -1.63
N GLY A 87 -17.04 -17.45 -0.85
CA GLY A 87 -15.71 -17.54 -0.26
C GLY A 87 -14.58 -17.63 -1.30
N ASN A 88 -14.77 -18.46 -2.34
CA ASN A 88 -13.81 -18.59 -3.43
C ASN A 88 -13.65 -17.28 -4.22
N LYS A 89 -14.73 -16.52 -4.43
CA LYS A 89 -14.68 -15.21 -5.09
C LYS A 89 -13.91 -14.19 -4.25
N PHE A 90 -14.14 -14.21 -2.93
CA PHE A 90 -13.39 -13.37 -1.99
C PHE A 90 -11.88 -13.65 -2.06
N LEU A 91 -11.48 -14.92 -1.97
CA LEU A 91 -10.07 -15.32 -2.05
C LEU A 91 -9.44 -14.99 -3.41
N ALA A 92 -10.21 -15.10 -4.51
CA ALA A 92 -9.75 -14.71 -5.84
C ALA A 92 -9.47 -13.19 -5.91
N ASN A 93 -10.35 -12.36 -5.37
CA ASN A 93 -10.14 -10.91 -5.35
C ASN A 93 -8.89 -10.52 -4.53
N ILE A 94 -8.62 -11.20 -3.39
CA ILE A 94 -7.38 -10.96 -2.64
C ILE A 94 -6.15 -11.36 -3.47
N ARG A 95 -6.21 -12.42 -4.26
CA ARG A 95 -5.08 -12.82 -5.11
C ARG A 95 -4.65 -11.75 -6.10
N GLU A 96 -5.60 -10.95 -6.58
CA GLU A 96 -5.36 -9.89 -7.56
C GLU A 96 -4.73 -8.62 -6.95
N THR A 97 -4.72 -8.46 -5.62
CA THR A 97 -4.11 -7.30 -4.94
C THR A 97 -2.66 -7.58 -4.54
N ASP A 98 -1.87 -6.51 -4.33
CA ASP A 98 -0.44 -6.61 -4.01
C ASP A 98 -0.17 -6.66 -2.50
N ALA A 99 -1.06 -6.10 -1.68
CA ALA A 99 -1.02 -6.15 -0.22
C ALA A 99 -2.43 -6.26 0.36
N ILE A 100 -2.54 -6.55 1.64
CA ILE A 100 -3.79 -6.71 2.38
C ILE A 100 -3.85 -5.67 3.50
N CYS A 101 -4.93 -4.87 3.53
CA CYS A 101 -5.31 -4.03 4.65
C CYS A 101 -6.47 -4.69 5.40
N GLN A 102 -6.20 -5.25 6.57
CA GLN A 102 -7.23 -5.82 7.41
C GLN A 102 -7.81 -4.75 8.33
N VAL A 103 -9.11 -4.45 8.17
CA VAL A 103 -9.82 -3.53 9.06
C VAL A 103 -10.33 -4.29 10.28
N ILE A 104 -9.94 -3.82 11.45
CA ILE A 104 -10.27 -4.40 12.76
C ILE A 104 -11.19 -3.43 13.49
N ARG A 105 -12.28 -3.94 14.07
CA ARG A 105 -13.17 -3.17 14.91
C ARG A 105 -12.61 -3.04 16.31
N VAL A 106 -12.44 -1.80 16.75
CA VAL A 106 -12.07 -1.45 18.13
C VAL A 106 -13.18 -0.58 18.75
N PHE A 107 -13.85 0.25 17.92
CA PHE A 107 -14.91 1.17 18.34
C PHE A 107 -16.08 0.45 19.01
N THR A 108 -16.72 1.16 19.96
CA THR A 108 -17.89 0.69 20.70
C THR A 108 -19.12 1.46 20.24
N ASP A 109 -20.00 0.79 19.50
CA ASP A 109 -21.29 1.35 19.06
C ASP A 109 -22.40 0.32 19.34
N GLY A 110 -23.31 0.65 20.26
CA GLY A 110 -24.39 -0.24 20.68
C GLY A 110 -25.43 -0.54 19.60
N ASP A 111 -25.52 0.32 18.58
CA ASP A 111 -26.44 0.16 17.44
C ASP A 111 -25.85 -0.72 16.34
N VAL A 112 -24.54 -1.00 16.38
CA VAL A 112 -23.84 -1.83 15.41
C VAL A 112 -23.54 -3.20 16.04
N VAL A 113 -24.29 -4.22 15.63
CA VAL A 113 -24.11 -5.59 16.14
C VAL A 113 -22.78 -6.17 15.65
N HIS A 114 -21.96 -6.69 16.59
CA HIS A 114 -20.78 -7.47 16.22
C HIS A 114 -21.18 -8.91 15.83
N VAL A 115 -20.48 -9.52 14.86
CA VAL A 115 -20.81 -10.87 14.35
C VAL A 115 -20.77 -11.91 15.47
N ASP A 116 -19.79 -11.83 16.37
CA ASP A 116 -19.60 -12.74 17.48
C ASP A 116 -20.21 -12.21 18.81
N GLY A 117 -20.97 -11.11 18.76
CA GLY A 117 -21.61 -10.49 19.93
C GLY A 117 -20.66 -9.84 20.94
N ARG A 118 -19.36 -9.77 20.63
CA ARG A 118 -18.33 -9.11 21.45
C ARG A 118 -17.30 -8.42 20.58
N ILE A 119 -16.72 -7.35 21.06
CA ILE A 119 -15.60 -6.65 20.39
C ILE A 119 -14.31 -7.26 20.95
N ASP A 120 -13.58 -7.95 20.10
CA ASP A 120 -12.31 -8.60 20.42
C ASP A 120 -11.38 -8.51 19.18
N PRO A 121 -10.57 -7.43 19.09
CA PRO A 121 -9.69 -7.19 17.96
C PRO A 121 -8.75 -8.36 17.65
N GLY A 122 -8.28 -9.08 18.67
CA GLY A 122 -7.41 -10.24 18.51
C GLY A 122 -8.14 -11.42 17.84
N SER A 123 -9.32 -11.75 18.33
CA SER A 123 -10.16 -12.82 17.78
C SER A 123 -10.60 -12.52 16.33
N ASP A 124 -10.92 -11.25 16.03
CA ASP A 124 -11.31 -10.82 14.69
C ASP A 124 -10.15 -10.99 13.69
N MET A 125 -8.95 -10.58 14.12
CA MET A 125 -7.73 -10.76 13.33
C MET A 125 -7.42 -12.24 13.08
N GLU A 126 -7.46 -13.07 14.12
CA GLU A 126 -7.20 -14.51 14.02
C GLU A 126 -8.18 -15.22 13.10
N THR A 127 -9.45 -14.82 13.11
CA THR A 127 -10.48 -15.39 12.23
C THR A 127 -10.10 -15.22 10.76
N ILE A 128 -9.72 -14.02 10.33
CA ILE A 128 -9.32 -13.76 8.93
C ILE A 128 -8.01 -14.47 8.62
N ASN A 129 -7.01 -14.36 9.49
CA ASN A 129 -5.70 -15.00 9.27
C ASN A 129 -5.84 -16.53 9.11
N THR A 130 -6.72 -17.16 9.90
CA THR A 130 -7.00 -18.60 9.79
C THR A 130 -7.62 -18.96 8.45
N GLU A 131 -8.61 -18.21 7.97
CA GLU A 131 -9.25 -18.47 6.67
C GLU A 131 -8.25 -18.33 5.51
N LEU A 132 -7.37 -17.31 5.56
CA LEU A 132 -6.33 -17.14 4.55
C LEU A 132 -5.28 -18.25 4.62
N ALA A 133 -4.87 -18.66 5.83
CA ALA A 133 -3.91 -19.75 6.02
C ALA A 133 -4.47 -21.09 5.53
N LEU A 134 -5.75 -21.39 5.77
CA LEU A 134 -6.41 -22.58 5.26
C LEU A 134 -6.45 -22.61 3.73
N ALA A 135 -6.72 -21.47 3.09
CA ALA A 135 -6.69 -21.36 1.63
C ALA A 135 -5.28 -21.60 1.06
N ASP A 136 -4.25 -21.11 1.74
CA ASP A 136 -2.87 -21.32 1.34
C ASP A 136 -2.42 -22.78 1.56
N LEU A 137 -2.81 -23.40 2.67
CA LEU A 137 -2.57 -24.82 2.92
C LEU A 137 -3.17 -25.71 1.83
N GLN A 138 -4.40 -25.40 1.36
CA GLN A 138 -4.99 -26.12 0.23
C GLN A 138 -4.22 -25.92 -1.08
N THR A 139 -3.61 -24.74 -1.27
CA THR A 139 -2.76 -24.45 -2.43
C THR A 139 -1.47 -25.25 -2.36
N ILE A 140 -0.83 -25.30 -1.19
CA ILE A 140 0.38 -26.07 -0.93
C ILE A 140 0.15 -27.57 -1.11
N GLU A 141 -0.93 -28.11 -0.52
CA GLU A 141 -1.29 -29.53 -0.65
C GLU A 141 -1.39 -29.99 -2.10
N LYS A 142 -1.97 -29.15 -2.96
CA LYS A 142 -2.07 -29.42 -4.40
C LYS A 142 -0.75 -29.28 -5.14
N ALA A 143 0.11 -28.35 -4.75
CA ALA A 143 1.36 -28.04 -5.45
C ALA A 143 2.51 -28.97 -5.05
N LEU A 144 2.62 -29.34 -3.77
CA LEU A 144 3.76 -30.06 -3.19
C LEU A 144 4.08 -31.39 -3.90
N PRO A 145 3.11 -32.29 -4.24
CA PRO A 145 3.43 -33.53 -4.93
C PRO A 145 4.04 -33.32 -6.32
N ARG A 146 3.64 -32.25 -7.02
CA ARG A 146 4.22 -31.90 -8.32
C ARG A 146 5.64 -31.39 -8.15
N LEU A 147 5.88 -30.47 -7.21
CA LEU A 147 7.20 -29.90 -6.93
C LEU A 147 8.19 -30.96 -6.46
N GLU A 148 7.78 -31.92 -5.65
CA GLU A 148 8.62 -33.03 -5.21
C GLU A 148 9.04 -33.96 -6.36
N LYS A 149 8.15 -34.21 -7.34
CA LYS A 149 8.49 -34.96 -8.55
C LYS A 149 9.48 -34.20 -9.41
N GLU A 150 9.29 -32.91 -9.57
CA GLU A 150 10.16 -32.02 -10.33
C GLU A 150 11.56 -31.93 -9.71
N ALA A 151 11.67 -31.82 -8.39
CA ALA A 151 12.93 -31.76 -7.66
C ALA A 151 13.78 -33.03 -7.81
N ARG A 152 13.18 -34.20 -8.12
CA ARG A 152 13.92 -35.43 -8.42
C ARG A 152 14.67 -35.37 -9.76
N ILE A 153 14.19 -34.54 -10.68
CA ILE A 153 14.74 -34.36 -12.03
C ILE A 153 15.60 -33.09 -12.09
N ASN A 154 15.08 -32.00 -11.52
CA ASN A 154 15.75 -30.69 -11.49
C ASN A 154 16.13 -30.31 -10.05
N LYS A 155 17.45 -30.31 -9.77
CA LYS A 155 17.98 -29.99 -8.44
C LYS A 155 17.72 -28.52 -8.01
N GLU A 156 17.48 -27.62 -8.96
CA GLU A 156 17.16 -26.21 -8.66
C GLU A 156 15.79 -26.04 -7.99
N THR A 157 14.89 -27.03 -8.16
CA THR A 157 13.57 -27.02 -7.49
C THR A 157 13.66 -27.49 -6.02
N ALA A 158 14.76 -28.11 -5.58
CA ALA A 158 14.87 -28.61 -4.22
C ALA A 158 14.74 -27.51 -3.13
N PRO A 159 15.36 -26.32 -3.27
CA PRO A 159 15.16 -25.22 -2.31
C PRO A 159 13.69 -24.75 -2.23
N VAL A 160 12.97 -24.76 -3.36
CA VAL A 160 11.54 -24.40 -3.40
C VAL A 160 10.72 -25.41 -2.60
N VAL A 161 10.97 -26.71 -2.77
CA VAL A 161 10.27 -27.76 -2.01
C VAL A 161 10.50 -27.60 -0.50
N GLU A 162 11.73 -27.31 -0.09
CA GLU A 162 12.03 -27.07 1.32
C GLU A 162 11.32 -25.84 1.86
N ALA A 163 11.33 -24.73 1.11
CA ALA A 163 10.60 -23.52 1.47
C ALA A 163 9.08 -23.75 1.58
N VAL A 164 8.50 -24.55 0.68
CA VAL A 164 7.07 -24.91 0.72
C VAL A 164 6.74 -25.72 1.97
N LYS A 165 7.59 -26.68 2.38
CA LYS A 165 7.40 -27.47 3.61
C LYS A 165 7.51 -26.61 4.87
N GLN A 166 8.44 -25.65 4.88
CA GLN A 166 8.57 -24.70 5.98
C GLN A 166 7.35 -23.75 6.05
N ALA A 167 6.84 -23.31 4.90
CA ALA A 167 5.64 -22.52 4.81
C ALA A 167 4.40 -23.29 5.31
N GLU A 168 4.26 -24.56 4.94
CA GLU A 168 3.19 -25.43 5.44
C GLU A 168 3.20 -25.53 6.97
N ALA A 169 4.37 -25.81 7.56
CA ALA A 169 4.54 -25.91 9.00
C ALA A 169 4.23 -24.59 9.71
N HIS A 170 4.62 -23.45 9.13
CA HIS A 170 4.31 -22.12 9.68
C HIS A 170 2.81 -21.84 9.65
N LEU A 171 2.14 -22.09 8.53
CA LEU A 171 0.71 -21.85 8.35
C LEU A 171 -0.16 -22.70 9.31
N GLN A 172 0.28 -23.90 9.67
CA GLN A 172 -0.37 -24.75 10.67
C GLN A 172 -0.43 -24.08 12.07
N SER A 173 0.42 -23.09 12.34
CA SER A 173 0.35 -22.28 13.55
C SER A 173 -0.71 -21.16 13.50
N GLY A 174 -1.42 -20.98 12.37
CA GLY A 174 -2.44 -19.94 12.15
C GLY A 174 -1.86 -18.56 11.86
N LYS A 175 -0.54 -18.42 11.69
CA LYS A 175 0.12 -17.13 11.43
C LYS A 175 0.37 -16.92 9.94
N PRO A 176 0.25 -15.68 9.43
CA PRO A 176 0.53 -15.37 8.03
C PRO A 176 2.03 -15.53 7.71
N LEU A 177 2.33 -15.95 6.48
CA LEU A 177 3.70 -16.14 5.99
C LEU A 177 4.51 -14.84 5.97
N SER A 178 3.86 -13.70 5.80
CA SER A 178 4.51 -12.37 5.87
C SER A 178 5.24 -12.12 7.21
N SER A 179 4.87 -12.84 8.28
CA SER A 179 5.51 -12.76 9.59
C SER A 179 6.51 -13.91 9.87
N SER A 180 6.73 -14.81 8.89
CA SER A 180 7.50 -16.06 9.11
C SER A 180 9.01 -15.88 9.12
N GLY A 181 9.54 -14.82 8.48
CA GLY A 181 10.98 -14.67 8.22
C GLY A 181 11.53 -15.60 7.14
N LEU A 182 10.69 -16.35 6.43
CA LEU A 182 11.08 -17.20 5.30
C LEU A 182 11.40 -16.35 4.06
N ASP A 183 12.20 -16.91 3.16
CA ASP A 183 12.41 -16.34 1.83
C ASP A 183 11.16 -16.57 0.97
N LEU A 184 10.28 -15.57 0.95
CA LEU A 184 9.00 -15.60 0.24
C LEU A 184 9.17 -15.56 -1.29
N GLU A 185 10.33 -15.16 -1.81
CA GLU A 185 10.58 -15.15 -3.25
C GLU A 185 10.57 -16.58 -3.82
N LEU A 186 11.04 -17.57 -3.05
CA LEU A 186 10.96 -18.99 -3.42
C LEU A 186 9.52 -19.50 -3.53
N LEU A 187 8.55 -18.83 -2.91
CA LEU A 187 7.13 -19.20 -2.89
C LEU A 187 6.27 -18.41 -3.89
N ARG A 188 6.87 -17.47 -4.62
CA ARG A 188 6.18 -16.49 -5.46
C ARG A 188 5.21 -17.13 -6.47
N ASP A 189 5.62 -18.21 -7.13
CA ASP A 189 4.81 -18.89 -8.15
C ASP A 189 3.56 -19.58 -7.58
N LEU A 190 3.47 -19.75 -6.27
CA LEU A 190 2.30 -20.30 -5.61
C LEU A 190 1.20 -19.26 -5.34
N HIS A 191 1.51 -17.98 -5.47
CA HIS A 191 0.58 -16.86 -5.22
C HIS A 191 -0.17 -16.99 -3.88
N LEU A 192 0.59 -17.33 -2.81
CA LEU A 192 0.03 -17.50 -1.48
C LEU A 192 -0.48 -16.16 -0.94
N LEU A 193 -1.67 -16.19 -0.36
CA LEU A 193 -2.36 -15.01 0.14
C LEU A 193 -1.65 -14.41 1.35
N THR A 194 -1.23 -15.26 2.27
CA THR A 194 -0.57 -14.85 3.52
C THR A 194 0.90 -14.45 3.33
N ALA A 195 1.48 -14.72 2.14
CA ALA A 195 2.80 -14.23 1.76
C ALA A 195 2.82 -12.75 1.36
N LYS A 196 1.64 -12.17 1.05
CA LYS A 196 1.51 -10.75 0.75
C LYS A 196 1.83 -9.89 1.97
N PRO A 197 2.33 -8.66 1.78
CA PRO A 197 2.45 -7.69 2.87
C PRO A 197 1.10 -7.40 3.53
N PHE A 198 1.10 -7.28 4.87
CA PHE A 198 -0.07 -6.93 5.68
C PHE A 198 0.10 -5.58 6.34
N LEU A 199 -1.03 -4.86 6.45
CA LEU A 199 -1.21 -3.71 7.34
C LEU A 199 -2.59 -3.81 8.00
N TYR A 200 -2.74 -3.20 9.18
CA TYR A 200 -3.96 -3.30 9.97
C TYR A 200 -4.56 -1.92 10.21
N GLY A 201 -5.80 -1.72 9.73
CA GLY A 201 -6.59 -0.53 10.00
C GLY A 201 -7.42 -0.73 11.25
N CYS A 202 -6.96 -0.19 12.38
CA CYS A 202 -7.68 -0.23 13.65
C CYS A 202 -8.73 0.89 13.64
N ASN A 203 -10.00 0.52 13.46
CA ASN A 203 -11.12 1.44 13.47
C ASN A 203 -11.56 1.65 14.92
N VAL A 204 -11.14 2.77 15.50
CA VAL A 204 -11.37 3.18 16.89
C VAL A 204 -12.47 4.26 16.97
N ASP A 205 -12.95 4.58 18.16
CA ASP A 205 -13.76 5.79 18.36
C ASP A 205 -12.88 7.05 18.28
N ALA A 206 -13.43 8.17 17.79
CA ALA A 206 -12.68 9.42 17.62
C ALA A 206 -11.98 9.87 18.91
N ALA A 207 -12.59 9.66 20.07
CA ALA A 207 -12.03 9.98 21.38
C ALA A 207 -10.78 9.13 21.74
N GLU A 208 -10.61 7.97 21.12
CA GLU A 208 -9.53 7.02 21.39
C GLU A 208 -8.33 7.17 20.44
N LEU A 209 -8.45 8.02 19.40
CA LEU A 209 -7.39 8.24 18.42
C LEU A 209 -6.08 8.72 19.06
N GLY A 210 -6.16 9.46 20.18
CA GLY A 210 -5.02 9.94 20.96
C GLY A 210 -4.59 9.03 22.12
N ASP A 211 -5.21 7.86 22.31
CA ASP A 211 -4.87 6.94 23.41
C ASP A 211 -3.61 6.13 23.10
N ASP A 212 -2.48 6.56 23.67
CA ASP A 212 -1.18 5.94 23.47
C ASP A 212 -1.09 4.51 24.04
N GLU A 213 -1.82 4.21 25.12
CA GLU A 213 -1.83 2.87 25.73
C GLU A 213 -2.58 1.88 24.82
N LEU A 214 -3.76 2.26 24.32
CA LEU A 214 -4.53 1.48 23.36
C LEU A 214 -3.73 1.26 22.07
N ARG A 215 -3.11 2.33 21.53
CA ARG A 215 -2.26 2.27 20.33
C ARG A 215 -1.09 1.31 20.51
N SER A 216 -0.38 1.39 21.63
CA SER A 216 0.74 0.49 21.95
C SER A 216 0.30 -0.96 22.04
N LYS A 217 -0.83 -1.23 22.68
CA LYS A 217 -1.41 -2.57 22.81
C LYS A 217 -1.78 -3.16 21.46
N LEU A 218 -2.48 -2.41 20.62
CA LEU A 218 -2.90 -2.87 19.29
C LEU A 218 -1.70 -3.02 18.33
N SER A 219 -0.73 -2.11 18.38
CA SER A 219 0.51 -2.25 17.61
C SER A 219 1.29 -3.51 17.98
N ALA A 220 1.37 -3.83 19.27
CA ALA A 220 2.00 -5.07 19.74
C ALA A 220 1.25 -6.33 19.27
N LEU A 221 -0.09 -6.25 19.19
CA LEU A 221 -0.94 -7.35 18.74
C LEU A 221 -0.67 -7.73 17.27
N VAL A 222 -0.46 -6.74 16.41
CA VAL A 222 -0.30 -6.94 14.97
C VAL A 222 1.16 -7.08 14.51
N ALA A 223 2.12 -6.86 15.41
CA ALA A 223 3.54 -6.92 15.06
C ALA A 223 3.92 -8.26 14.40
N PRO A 224 4.82 -8.26 13.38
CA PRO A 224 5.64 -7.15 12.91
C PRO A 224 4.97 -6.21 11.87
N ALA A 225 3.69 -6.42 11.56
CA ALA A 225 2.97 -5.57 10.63
C ALA A 225 2.65 -4.20 11.25
N GLU A 226 2.32 -3.22 10.39
CA GLU A 226 1.99 -1.86 10.80
C GLU A 226 0.52 -1.72 11.20
N ALA A 227 0.26 -1.03 12.32
CA ALA A 227 -1.06 -0.61 12.76
C ALA A 227 -1.33 0.84 12.39
N ILE A 228 -2.48 1.10 11.76
CA ILE A 228 -2.97 2.44 11.45
C ILE A 228 -4.25 2.66 12.25
N PHE A 229 -4.34 3.79 12.93
CA PHE A 229 -5.48 4.16 13.76
C PHE A 229 -6.31 5.21 13.05
N LEU A 230 -7.58 4.96 12.88
CA LEU A 230 -8.52 5.85 12.22
C LEU A 230 -9.93 5.65 12.83
N ASP A 231 -10.77 6.67 12.72
CA ASP A 231 -12.21 6.56 12.91
C ASP A 231 -12.91 6.71 11.56
N ALA A 232 -13.51 5.63 11.07
CA ALA A 232 -14.13 5.61 9.74
C ALA A 232 -15.28 6.63 9.60
N LYS A 233 -15.95 7.01 10.68
CA LYS A 233 -16.99 8.06 10.67
C LYS A 233 -16.35 9.43 10.46
N THR A 234 -15.33 9.76 11.23
CA THR A 234 -14.57 11.02 11.08
C THR A 234 -13.96 11.13 9.68
N GLU A 235 -13.40 10.04 9.13
CA GLU A 235 -12.86 10.05 7.75
C GLU A 235 -13.96 10.32 6.70
N ALA A 236 -15.17 9.78 6.91
CA ALA A 236 -16.30 10.04 6.02
C ALA A 236 -16.79 11.49 6.11
N GLU A 237 -16.77 12.11 7.30
CA GLU A 237 -17.08 13.53 7.51
C GLU A 237 -16.04 14.42 6.86
N LEU A 238 -14.73 14.17 7.09
CA LEU A 238 -13.63 14.92 6.48
C LEU A 238 -13.72 14.95 4.95
N ALA A 239 -14.14 13.84 4.33
CA ALA A 239 -14.30 13.75 2.89
C ALA A 239 -15.44 14.59 2.30
N GLU A 240 -16.33 15.16 3.13
CA GLU A 240 -17.44 16.01 2.73
C GLU A 240 -17.18 17.50 2.99
N LEU A 241 -16.13 17.82 3.77
CA LEU A 241 -15.80 19.17 4.18
C LEU A 241 -14.90 19.89 3.17
N SER A 242 -14.88 21.22 3.24
CA SER A 242 -13.84 22.03 2.57
C SER A 242 -12.49 21.80 3.24
N ASP A 243 -11.39 22.11 2.57
CA ASP A 243 -10.03 21.97 3.14
C ASP A 243 -9.87 22.77 4.45
N GLU A 244 -10.51 23.95 4.56
CA GLU A 244 -10.47 24.78 5.76
C GLU A 244 -11.24 24.14 6.91
N ASP A 245 -12.47 23.69 6.67
CA ASP A 245 -13.31 23.04 7.68
C ASP A 245 -12.73 21.69 8.12
N ALA A 246 -12.15 20.94 7.18
CA ALA A 246 -11.46 19.68 7.47
C ALA A 246 -10.24 19.89 8.40
N LEU A 247 -9.47 20.97 8.17
CA LEU A 247 -8.36 21.32 9.04
C LEU A 247 -8.84 21.71 10.45
N GLU A 248 -9.95 22.47 10.57
CA GLU A 248 -10.53 22.81 11.87
C GLU A 248 -10.99 21.56 12.62
N LEU A 249 -11.67 20.63 11.94
CA LEU A 249 -12.10 19.38 12.53
C LEU A 249 -10.90 18.56 13.04
N LEU A 250 -9.87 18.37 12.20
CA LEU A 250 -8.65 17.65 12.60
C LEU A 250 -7.98 18.27 13.83
N GLN A 251 -7.86 19.60 13.87
CA GLN A 251 -7.29 20.30 15.02
C GLN A 251 -8.13 20.13 16.28
N SER A 252 -9.47 20.13 16.16
CA SER A 252 -10.39 19.96 17.28
C SER A 252 -10.25 18.58 17.96
N ILE A 253 -9.90 17.55 17.20
CA ILE A 253 -9.68 16.18 17.68
C ILE A 253 -8.19 15.85 17.91
N GLY A 254 -7.30 16.85 17.78
CA GLY A 254 -5.88 16.71 18.07
C GLY A 254 -5.07 15.97 17.00
N LEU A 255 -5.61 15.81 15.78
CA LEU A 255 -4.92 15.17 14.66
C LEU A 255 -4.24 16.22 13.77
N LYS A 256 -3.14 15.81 13.14
CA LYS A 256 -2.39 16.63 12.17
C LYS A 256 -2.83 16.38 10.73
N GLU A 257 -3.33 15.19 10.46
CA GLU A 257 -3.73 14.73 9.13
C GLU A 257 -4.82 13.66 9.23
N PRO A 258 -5.60 13.42 8.17
CA PRO A 258 -6.55 12.32 8.10
C PRO A 258 -5.88 10.96 8.26
N GLY A 259 -6.57 10.00 8.87
CA GLY A 259 -6.10 8.62 8.98
C GLY A 259 -5.92 7.95 7.60
N LEU A 260 -6.73 8.34 6.62
CA LEU A 260 -6.57 7.89 5.22
C LEU A 260 -5.25 8.34 4.59
N ALA A 261 -4.74 9.52 4.93
CA ALA A 261 -3.43 9.98 4.51
C ALA A 261 -2.31 9.10 5.09
N THR A 262 -2.42 8.78 6.38
CA THR A 262 -1.52 7.82 7.05
C THR A 262 -1.62 6.43 6.42
N LEU A 263 -2.84 5.94 6.15
CA LEU A 263 -3.08 4.66 5.48
C LEU A 263 -2.41 4.60 4.11
N ALA A 264 -2.52 5.64 3.30
CA ALA A 264 -1.88 5.72 1.99
C ALA A 264 -0.35 5.69 2.11
N ARG A 265 0.24 6.43 3.06
CA ARG A 265 1.69 6.50 3.27
C ARG A 265 2.26 5.18 3.79
N VAL A 266 1.61 4.56 4.77
CA VAL A 266 2.03 3.26 5.30
C VAL A 266 1.88 2.17 4.24
N GLY A 267 0.75 2.14 3.51
CA GLY A 267 0.53 1.20 2.41
C GLY A 267 1.58 1.33 1.31
N PHE A 268 1.97 2.56 0.97
CA PHE A 268 3.03 2.85 0.01
C PHE A 268 4.39 2.28 0.48
N SER A 269 4.72 2.45 1.76
CA SER A 269 5.94 1.91 2.36
C SER A 269 5.95 0.38 2.42
N VAL A 270 4.84 -0.22 2.81
CA VAL A 270 4.67 -1.69 2.93
C VAL A 270 4.81 -2.39 1.58
N LEU A 271 4.40 -1.74 0.50
CA LEU A 271 4.62 -2.21 -0.88
C LEU A 271 6.05 -1.99 -1.38
N GLY A 272 6.95 -1.47 -0.56
CA GLY A 272 8.34 -1.22 -0.96
C GLY A 272 8.47 -0.12 -2.01
N LEU A 273 7.54 0.84 -2.04
CA LEU A 273 7.51 1.94 -2.99
C LEU A 273 8.31 3.14 -2.50
N GLN A 274 8.71 3.96 -3.46
CA GLN A 274 9.30 5.28 -3.26
C GLN A 274 8.93 6.19 -4.42
N THR A 275 9.22 7.49 -4.32
CA THR A 275 8.91 8.45 -5.36
C THR A 275 10.17 9.15 -5.84
N TYR A 276 10.24 9.38 -7.15
CA TYR A 276 11.06 10.45 -7.70
C TYR A 276 10.15 11.57 -8.20
N LEU A 277 10.71 12.74 -8.39
CA LEU A 277 9.98 13.97 -8.65
C LEU A 277 10.38 14.55 -10.01
N THR A 278 9.40 15.08 -10.73
CA THR A 278 9.63 15.92 -11.90
C THR A 278 8.94 17.25 -11.69
N ALA A 279 9.55 18.34 -12.11
CA ALA A 279 8.95 19.66 -11.99
C ALA A 279 9.23 20.52 -13.22
N GLY A 280 8.22 21.25 -13.64
CA GLY A 280 8.26 22.21 -14.74
C GLY A 280 7.07 23.15 -14.68
N PRO A 281 6.92 24.11 -15.61
CA PRO A 281 5.85 25.09 -15.57
C PRO A 281 4.44 24.50 -15.59
N LYS A 282 4.24 23.35 -16.25
CA LYS A 282 2.91 22.73 -16.34
C LYS A 282 2.52 21.97 -15.07
N GLU A 283 3.47 21.23 -14.49
CA GLU A 283 3.20 20.39 -13.34
C GLU A 283 4.45 20.10 -12.52
N ALA A 284 4.26 19.90 -11.21
CA ALA A 284 5.17 19.21 -10.32
C ALA A 284 4.51 17.87 -9.94
N ARG A 285 5.25 16.77 -10.17
CA ARG A 285 4.69 15.43 -10.07
C ARG A 285 5.61 14.47 -9.34
N ALA A 286 5.01 13.65 -8.46
CA ALA A 286 5.63 12.49 -7.87
C ALA A 286 5.31 11.23 -8.68
N TRP A 287 6.34 10.47 -9.04
CA TRP A 287 6.23 9.24 -9.79
C TRP A 287 6.55 8.06 -8.90
N THR A 288 5.67 7.06 -8.91
CA THR A 288 5.83 5.85 -8.11
C THR A 288 6.79 4.87 -8.77
N ILE A 289 7.79 4.42 -8.02
CA ILE A 289 8.73 3.37 -8.39
C ILE A 289 8.96 2.42 -7.21
N HIS A 290 9.51 1.24 -7.46
CA HIS A 290 9.96 0.37 -6.40
C HIS A 290 11.34 0.81 -5.86
N LYS A 291 11.57 0.58 -4.58
CA LYS A 291 12.92 0.71 -4.01
C LYS A 291 13.87 -0.24 -4.73
N GLY A 292 15.00 0.30 -5.22
CA GLY A 292 15.95 -0.45 -6.02
C GLY A 292 15.81 -0.29 -7.54
N ASP A 293 14.76 0.37 -8.03
CA ASP A 293 14.59 0.64 -9.45
C ASP A 293 15.72 1.55 -9.97
N THR A 294 16.23 1.21 -11.15
CA THR A 294 17.25 2.00 -11.84
C THR A 294 16.64 3.16 -12.63
N ALA A 295 17.47 4.14 -13.02
CA ALA A 295 17.02 5.30 -13.79
C ALA A 295 16.28 4.95 -15.09
N PRO A 296 16.67 3.94 -15.87
CA PRO A 296 15.87 3.50 -17.04
C PRO A 296 14.50 2.92 -16.64
N MET A 297 14.41 2.16 -15.52
CA MET A 297 13.13 1.63 -15.02
C MET A 297 12.21 2.78 -14.61
N ALA A 298 12.75 3.75 -13.88
CA ALA A 298 12.03 4.96 -13.46
C ALA A 298 11.54 5.77 -14.68
N ALA A 299 12.40 5.95 -15.71
CA ALA A 299 12.00 6.60 -16.96
C ALA A 299 10.84 5.87 -17.66
N GLY A 300 10.81 4.54 -17.57
CA GLY A 300 9.77 3.67 -18.12
C GLY A 300 8.40 3.90 -17.51
N VAL A 301 8.33 4.38 -16.26
CA VAL A 301 7.07 4.72 -15.58
C VAL A 301 6.40 5.93 -16.23
N ILE A 302 7.16 6.87 -16.78
CA ILE A 302 6.63 7.99 -17.56
C ILE A 302 6.11 7.48 -18.91
N HIS A 303 6.96 6.77 -19.66
CA HIS A 303 6.62 6.18 -20.95
C HIS A 303 7.63 5.10 -21.33
N THR A 304 7.17 4.03 -21.97
CA THR A 304 8.04 2.91 -22.40
C THR A 304 9.15 3.35 -23.37
N ASP A 305 8.93 4.39 -24.16
CA ASP A 305 9.94 4.92 -25.06
C ASP A 305 11.08 5.61 -24.31
N PHE A 306 10.80 6.21 -23.15
CA PHE A 306 11.83 6.80 -22.30
C PHE A 306 12.77 5.72 -21.74
N GLN A 307 12.24 4.55 -21.40
CA GLN A 307 13.04 3.41 -20.99
C GLN A 307 13.92 2.87 -22.13
N LYS A 308 13.31 2.65 -23.31
CA LYS A 308 13.99 2.09 -24.49
C LYS A 308 15.07 3.01 -25.01
N GLY A 309 14.75 4.31 -25.10
CA GLY A 309 15.64 5.34 -25.62
C GLY A 309 16.53 6.00 -24.55
N PHE A 310 16.57 5.49 -23.32
CA PHE A 310 17.29 6.11 -22.21
C PHE A 310 18.76 6.35 -22.52
N ILE A 311 19.21 7.60 -22.35
CA ILE A 311 20.60 8.01 -22.51
C ILE A 311 21.22 8.27 -21.15
N LYS A 312 20.65 9.18 -20.37
CA LYS A 312 21.09 9.60 -19.05
C LYS A 312 19.97 10.31 -18.28
N ALA A 313 20.14 10.44 -16.98
CA ALA A 313 19.28 11.23 -16.11
C ALA A 313 20.08 12.41 -15.53
N GLU A 314 19.50 13.59 -15.58
CA GLU A 314 19.97 14.79 -14.89
C GLU A 314 19.25 14.84 -13.55
N ILE A 315 19.97 14.66 -12.44
CA ILE A 315 19.41 14.42 -11.11
C ILE A 315 19.95 15.41 -10.09
N VAL A 316 19.07 15.95 -9.26
CA VAL A 316 19.41 16.68 -8.05
C VAL A 316 18.55 16.15 -6.90
N GLY A 317 19.14 15.91 -5.73
CA GLY A 317 18.37 15.58 -4.54
C GLY A 317 17.46 16.74 -4.14
N TYR A 318 16.23 16.42 -3.68
CA TYR A 318 15.27 17.44 -3.26
C TYR A 318 15.85 18.44 -2.27
N ASP A 319 16.51 17.98 -1.22
CA ASP A 319 17.09 18.86 -0.18
C ASP A 319 18.19 19.77 -0.73
N ASP A 320 19.05 19.26 -1.62
CA ASP A 320 20.06 20.05 -2.29
C ASP A 320 19.44 21.14 -3.17
N LEU A 321 18.35 20.82 -3.87
CA LEU A 321 17.63 21.79 -4.69
C LEU A 321 16.98 22.89 -3.82
N MET A 322 16.35 22.50 -2.71
CA MET A 322 15.75 23.46 -1.76
C MET A 322 16.81 24.40 -1.17
N ALA A 323 17.96 23.87 -0.79
CA ALA A 323 19.10 24.66 -0.27
C ALA A 323 19.71 25.61 -1.32
N CYS A 324 19.59 25.28 -2.61
CA CYS A 324 20.05 26.12 -3.71
C CYS A 324 19.02 27.17 -4.14
N GLY A 325 17.72 26.90 -3.98
CA GLY A 325 16.61 27.79 -4.35
C GLY A 325 16.26 27.80 -5.85
N SER A 326 17.12 27.27 -6.72
CA SER A 326 16.86 27.15 -8.16
C SER A 326 17.72 26.06 -8.81
N MET A 327 17.26 25.53 -9.95
CA MET A 327 18.04 24.60 -10.78
C MET A 327 19.33 25.24 -11.31
N ALA A 328 19.32 26.53 -11.62
CA ALA A 328 20.50 27.28 -12.09
C ALA A 328 21.59 27.30 -11.01
N ASP A 329 21.20 27.63 -9.78
CA ASP A 329 22.14 27.66 -8.64
C ASP A 329 22.61 26.26 -8.26
N ALA A 330 21.73 25.24 -8.33
CA ALA A 330 22.11 23.86 -8.10
C ALA A 330 23.16 23.39 -9.12
N LYS A 331 23.00 23.76 -10.41
CA LYS A 331 24.01 23.49 -11.45
C LYS A 331 25.31 24.23 -11.17
N ALA A 332 25.25 25.52 -10.85
CA ALA A 332 26.44 26.34 -10.54
C ALA A 332 27.23 25.82 -9.33
N LYS A 333 26.52 25.25 -8.34
CA LYS A 333 27.15 24.64 -7.14
C LYS A 333 27.54 23.17 -7.33
N GLY A 334 27.38 22.61 -8.54
CA GLY A 334 27.73 21.21 -8.84
C GLY A 334 26.87 20.16 -8.14
N LYS A 335 25.65 20.52 -7.72
CA LYS A 335 24.71 19.61 -7.06
C LYS A 335 23.90 18.74 -8.04
N VAL A 336 23.86 19.15 -9.29
CA VAL A 336 23.20 18.39 -10.36
C VAL A 336 24.17 17.37 -10.91
N ARG A 337 23.77 16.11 -10.88
CA ARG A 337 24.55 14.95 -11.33
C ARG A 337 24.01 14.43 -12.65
N MET A 338 24.91 13.89 -13.48
CA MET A 338 24.56 13.16 -14.71
C MET A 338 24.73 11.67 -14.42
N GLU A 339 23.63 10.95 -14.36
CA GLU A 339 23.60 9.54 -13.99
C GLU A 339 23.29 8.65 -15.19
N GLY A 340 23.91 7.47 -15.20
CA GLY A 340 23.76 6.48 -16.26
C GLY A 340 22.71 5.40 -15.93
N LYS A 341 22.76 4.30 -16.71
CA LYS A 341 21.76 3.21 -16.65
C LYS A 341 21.78 2.44 -15.33
N GLU A 342 22.92 2.39 -14.67
CA GLU A 342 23.10 1.61 -13.42
C GLU A 342 22.73 2.41 -12.16
N TYR A 343 22.36 3.67 -12.31
CA TYR A 343 21.98 4.50 -11.18
C TYR A 343 20.69 3.99 -10.57
N VAL A 344 20.76 3.63 -9.29
CA VAL A 344 19.58 3.26 -8.48
C VAL A 344 18.96 4.54 -7.94
N MET A 345 17.69 4.75 -8.25
CA MET A 345 16.93 5.94 -7.87
C MET A 345 16.80 6.04 -6.35
N ALA A 346 16.97 7.25 -5.82
CA ALA A 346 16.71 7.57 -4.43
C ALA A 346 15.34 8.25 -4.28
N ASP A 347 14.69 8.06 -3.11
CA ASP A 347 13.47 8.81 -2.80
C ASP A 347 13.74 10.32 -2.75
N GLY A 348 12.91 11.08 -3.45
CA GLY A 348 13.05 12.53 -3.55
C GLY A 348 14.06 13.01 -4.60
N ASP A 349 14.62 12.14 -5.45
CA ASP A 349 15.38 12.60 -6.60
C ASP A 349 14.50 13.46 -7.52
N VAL A 350 14.93 14.67 -7.81
CA VAL A 350 14.30 15.55 -8.82
C VAL A 350 15.02 15.34 -10.14
N VAL A 351 14.29 14.89 -11.17
CA VAL A 351 14.87 14.26 -12.36
C VAL A 351 14.41 14.88 -13.66
N GLU A 352 15.34 15.03 -14.61
CA GLU A 352 15.05 15.22 -16.03
C GLU A 352 15.73 14.12 -16.84
N PHE A 353 14.91 13.25 -17.46
CA PHE A 353 15.43 12.18 -18.32
C PHE A 353 15.78 12.67 -19.71
N ARG A 354 16.95 12.25 -20.22
CA ARG A 354 17.39 12.45 -21.60
C ARG A 354 17.28 11.12 -22.33
N PHE A 355 16.52 11.11 -23.40
CA PHE A 355 16.27 9.91 -24.21
C PHE A 355 16.27 10.27 -25.69
N ASN A 356 16.45 9.26 -26.52
CA ASN A 356 16.33 9.37 -27.99
C ASN A 356 15.38 8.26 -28.45
N VAL A 357 14.40 8.63 -29.28
CA VAL A 357 13.40 7.71 -29.85
C VAL A 357 13.74 7.45 -31.29
#